data_05a2ef12c457d953c959ae1c281d0d15
#
_entry.id   05a2ef12c457d953c959ae1c281d0d15
#
_cell.length_a   1.000
_cell.length_b   1.000
_cell.length_c   1.000
_cell.angle_alpha   90.00
_cell.angle_beta   90.00
_cell.angle_gamma   90.00
#
_symmetry.space_group_name_H-M   'P 1'
#
loop_
_entity.id
_entity.type
_entity.pdbx_description
1 polymer ?
#
loop_
_entity_poly.entity_id
_entity_poly.type
_entity_poly.pdbx_seq_one_letter_code
_entity_poly.pdbx_strand_id
1 'polypeptide(L)'
;MAALVIYATIMSLEPQKVKLSDTKEVLASAEMRDFTEYLDVEGIVQPIMTIQVNTMESGFVERIVAEDGAMLNEGDTILILGNPELLHSIEDENDAWEDSQRRYREQEIEMQQKSIVLRQQALDANYQLTSIENSLKQSREEYRMGIRSKAELDVAEKNYEYQKKKALLQLESLGHDSVSARLMREMAAANREASDKKRARSAARTRNLVVRAPVAGQLSFLAVTLGQQVGAGTKVGEIKIMKQFKIKASLNEFYIDRIANGLPASVRYQEKTYPMRISQVVPEVKEKKFDCSLVFTGEMPENIRIGKSYRVQIELGNKERTLVIPRGDFLSTTGGLWIYKLDADGSRAVKTEIETGRQNPNQIEILSGLKAGDRVIIGDYDKLNGENEVYIK
;
A
#
# COMPACT_ATOMS: atom_id res chain seq x y z
N MET A 1 -24.60 9.21 -87.79
CA MET A 1 -25.03 9.24 -86.37
C MET A 1 -24.72 7.91 -85.64
N ALA A 2 -25.09 6.73 -86.20
CA ALA A 2 -24.82 5.44 -85.53
C ALA A 2 -23.33 5.11 -85.36
N ALA A 3 -22.44 5.44 -86.31
CA ALA A 3 -21.00 5.20 -86.19
C ALA A 3 -20.31 6.07 -85.04
N LEU A 4 -20.83 7.27 -84.82
CA LEU A 4 -20.29 8.16 -83.70
C LEU A 4 -20.72 7.70 -82.32
N VAL A 5 -21.93 7.11 -82.24
CA VAL A 5 -22.40 6.52 -80.96
C VAL A 5 -21.64 5.23 -80.65
N ILE A 6 -21.35 4.39 -81.67
CA ILE A 6 -20.54 3.17 -81.50
C ILE A 6 -19.08 3.54 -81.09
N TYR A 7 -18.51 4.57 -81.71
CA TYR A 7 -17.15 5.02 -81.36
C TYR A 7 -17.09 5.62 -79.95
N ALA A 8 -18.11 6.37 -79.55
CA ALA A 8 -18.21 6.90 -78.22
C ALA A 8 -18.43 5.81 -77.16
N THR A 9 -19.20 4.76 -77.45
CA THR A 9 -19.38 3.59 -76.58
C THR A 9 -18.12 2.71 -76.44
N ILE A 10 -17.33 2.58 -77.54
CA ILE A 10 -16.05 1.86 -77.49
C ILE A 10 -15.01 2.64 -76.79
N MET A 11 -14.98 3.97 -76.87
CA MET A 11 -14.05 4.84 -76.15
C MET A 11 -14.39 4.95 -74.68
N SER A 12 -15.64 4.70 -74.24
CA SER A 12 -16.04 4.63 -72.82
C SER A 12 -15.72 3.27 -72.16
N LEU A 13 -15.25 2.28 -72.95
CA LEU A 13 -14.87 0.94 -72.56
C LEU A 13 -13.34 0.75 -72.40
N GLU A 14 -12.53 1.80 -72.68
CA GLU A 14 -11.10 1.68 -72.37
C GLU A 14 -10.91 1.69 -70.81
N PRO A 15 -10.26 0.66 -70.30
CA PRO A 15 -10.01 0.58 -68.87
C PRO A 15 -9.13 1.76 -68.41
N GLN A 16 -9.57 2.47 -67.42
CA GLN A 16 -8.86 3.64 -66.86
C GLN A 16 -7.50 3.17 -66.33
N LYS A 17 -6.41 3.65 -66.95
CA LYS A 17 -5.04 3.36 -66.42
C LYS A 17 -4.66 4.33 -65.34
N VAL A 18 -4.51 3.85 -64.17
CA VAL A 18 -4.12 4.64 -62.99
C VAL A 18 -2.62 4.55 -62.79
N LYS A 19 -1.95 5.70 -62.67
CA LYS A 19 -0.54 5.75 -62.34
C LYS A 19 -0.40 5.73 -60.80
N LEU A 20 0.01 4.60 -60.27
CA LEU A 20 0.30 4.45 -58.81
C LEU A 20 1.77 4.74 -58.54
N SER A 21 2.06 5.19 -57.35
CA SER A 21 3.42 5.33 -56.85
C SER A 21 3.98 3.96 -56.45
N ASP A 22 5.13 3.58 -57.01
CA ASP A 22 5.79 2.30 -56.70
C ASP A 22 6.59 2.44 -55.36
N THR A 23 5.92 2.86 -54.31
CA THR A 23 6.49 3.01 -52.99
C THR A 23 5.91 1.98 -52.02
N LYS A 24 6.65 1.64 -50.96
CA LYS A 24 6.16 0.73 -49.92
C LYS A 24 4.93 1.28 -49.18
N GLU A 25 4.60 2.53 -49.34
CA GLU A 25 3.41 3.18 -48.78
C GLU A 25 2.15 2.88 -49.60
N VAL A 26 2.30 2.49 -50.85
CA VAL A 26 1.19 2.20 -51.76
C VAL A 26 1.09 0.71 -52.07
N LEU A 27 2.21 0.02 -52.27
CA LEU A 27 2.27 -1.40 -52.61
C LEU A 27 2.92 -2.21 -51.47
N ALA A 28 2.28 -3.29 -51.09
CA ALA A 28 2.81 -4.20 -50.05
C ALA A 28 2.61 -5.66 -50.46
N SER A 29 3.36 -6.56 -49.81
CA SER A 29 3.18 -8.00 -49.94
C SER A 29 2.59 -8.59 -48.68
N ALA A 30 1.68 -9.53 -48.83
CA ALA A 30 1.16 -10.33 -47.73
C ALA A 30 2.22 -11.35 -47.29
N GLU A 31 2.64 -11.30 -46.03
CA GLU A 31 3.74 -12.12 -45.52
C GLU A 31 3.34 -12.87 -44.28
N MET A 32 3.85 -14.10 -44.15
CA MET A 32 3.76 -14.87 -42.87
C MET A 32 4.79 -14.34 -41.89
N ARG A 33 4.33 -13.59 -40.89
CA ARG A 33 5.18 -13.00 -39.84
C ARG A 33 4.66 -13.32 -38.45
N ASP A 34 5.56 -13.20 -37.49
CA ASP A 34 5.18 -13.17 -36.11
C ASP A 34 4.40 -11.89 -35.82
N PHE A 35 3.16 -12.04 -35.44
CA PHE A 35 2.25 -10.94 -35.15
C PHE A 35 1.91 -10.92 -33.65
N THR A 36 1.98 -9.74 -33.06
CA THR A 36 1.48 -9.47 -31.73
C THR A 36 0.54 -8.29 -31.82
N GLU A 37 -0.67 -8.47 -31.32
CA GLU A 37 -1.58 -7.35 -31.16
C GLU A 37 -1.13 -6.50 -29.98
N TYR A 38 -0.92 -5.22 -30.20
CA TYR A 38 -0.55 -4.29 -29.15
C TYR A 38 -1.23 -2.94 -29.33
N LEU A 39 -1.34 -2.22 -28.25
CA LEU A 39 -1.91 -0.89 -28.17
C LEU A 39 -0.82 0.10 -27.76
N ASP A 40 -0.63 1.16 -28.53
CA ASP A 40 0.23 2.28 -28.18
C ASP A 40 -0.56 3.33 -27.41
N VAL A 41 -0.13 3.64 -26.20
CA VAL A 41 -0.76 4.65 -25.35
C VAL A 41 0.28 5.57 -24.74
N GLU A 42 -0.11 6.80 -24.46
CA GLU A 42 0.71 7.71 -23.67
C GLU A 42 0.45 7.49 -22.19
N GLY A 43 1.52 7.38 -21.41
CA GLY A 43 1.44 7.26 -19.99
C GLY A 43 2.39 8.21 -19.29
N ILE A 44 1.99 8.70 -18.12
CA ILE A 44 2.73 9.67 -17.32
C ILE A 44 3.43 8.96 -16.18
N VAL A 45 4.72 9.25 -16.00
CA VAL A 45 5.52 8.72 -14.89
C VAL A 45 5.05 9.30 -13.57
N GLN A 46 4.79 8.42 -12.63
CA GLN A 46 4.45 8.74 -11.25
C GLN A 46 5.35 7.96 -10.29
N PRO A 47 5.59 8.47 -9.07
CA PRO A 47 6.23 7.66 -8.05
C PRO A 47 5.36 6.45 -7.72
N ILE A 48 5.98 5.35 -7.30
CA ILE A 48 5.21 4.16 -6.91
C ILE A 48 4.26 4.47 -5.75
N MET A 49 4.69 5.32 -4.84
CA MET A 49 3.92 5.76 -3.68
C MET A 49 4.27 7.21 -3.32
N THR A 50 3.26 7.94 -2.85
CA THR A 50 3.38 9.25 -2.23
C THR A 50 2.84 9.16 -0.82
N ILE A 51 3.60 9.58 0.16
CA ILE A 51 3.23 9.55 1.58
C ILE A 51 2.98 10.98 2.04
N GLN A 52 1.83 11.22 2.65
CA GLN A 52 1.51 12.49 3.27
C GLN A 52 2.19 12.58 4.63
N VAL A 53 2.79 13.73 4.91
CA VAL A 53 3.37 14.05 6.21
C VAL A 53 2.41 14.97 6.94
N ASN A 54 1.89 14.51 8.07
CA ASN A 54 0.96 15.24 8.89
C ASN A 54 1.58 15.53 10.26
N THR A 55 1.17 16.64 10.89
CA THR A 55 1.53 16.95 12.27
C THR A 55 0.83 15.99 13.23
N MET A 56 1.50 15.55 14.30
CA MET A 56 0.89 14.75 15.37
C MET A 56 0.39 15.62 16.52
N GLU A 57 0.98 16.80 16.70
CA GLU A 57 0.62 17.80 17.73
C GLU A 57 0.32 19.14 17.08
N SER A 58 -0.42 19.99 17.77
CA SER A 58 -0.64 21.38 17.40
C SER A 58 0.54 22.25 17.81
N GLY A 59 0.74 23.36 17.10
CA GLY A 59 1.77 24.33 17.42
C GLY A 59 1.96 25.36 16.32
N PHE A 60 2.94 26.23 16.44
CA PHE A 60 3.38 27.10 15.35
C PHE A 60 4.67 26.57 14.74
N VAL A 61 4.87 26.79 13.45
CA VAL A 61 6.10 26.39 12.75
C VAL A 61 7.24 27.27 13.23
N GLU A 62 8.06 26.72 14.13
CA GLU A 62 9.20 27.43 14.71
C GLU A 62 10.40 27.44 13.75
N ARG A 63 10.63 26.32 13.07
CA ARG A 63 11.75 26.17 12.13
C ARG A 63 11.43 25.15 11.05
N ILE A 64 11.71 25.50 9.81
CA ILE A 64 11.73 24.61 8.66
C ILE A 64 13.18 24.16 8.45
N VAL A 65 13.43 22.85 8.44
CA VAL A 65 14.76 22.26 8.30
C VAL A 65 14.97 21.72 6.90
N ALA A 66 13.95 21.13 6.28
CA ALA A 66 14.02 20.62 4.93
C ALA A 66 13.21 21.50 3.97
N GLU A 67 13.79 21.80 2.81
CA GLU A 67 13.14 22.59 1.75
C GLU A 67 12.46 21.67 0.72
N ASP A 68 11.58 22.26 -0.10
CA ASP A 68 10.96 21.57 -1.23
C ASP A 68 12.03 21.01 -2.17
N GLY A 69 11.87 19.75 -2.58
CA GLY A 69 12.81 19.03 -3.43
C GLY A 69 13.94 18.32 -2.70
N ALA A 70 14.10 18.52 -1.39
CA ALA A 70 15.15 17.85 -0.61
C ALA A 70 14.99 16.32 -0.60
N MET A 71 16.11 15.60 -0.71
CA MET A 71 16.15 14.16 -0.50
C MET A 71 16.33 13.86 0.97
N LEU A 72 15.41 13.10 1.53
CA LEU A 72 15.33 12.76 2.95
C LEU A 72 15.52 11.26 3.15
N ASN A 73 16.19 10.90 4.25
CA ASN A 73 16.18 9.56 4.80
C ASN A 73 15.05 9.42 5.81
N GLU A 74 14.68 8.19 6.12
CA GLU A 74 13.74 7.91 7.21
C GLU A 74 14.27 8.47 8.53
N GLY A 75 13.42 9.22 9.24
CA GLY A 75 13.76 9.88 10.49
C GLY A 75 14.34 11.29 10.36
N ASP A 76 14.73 11.76 9.17
CA ASP A 76 15.22 13.11 8.95
C ASP A 76 14.17 14.16 9.37
N THR A 77 14.61 15.24 10.01
CA THR A 77 13.73 16.31 10.46
C THR A 77 13.29 17.19 9.30
N ILE A 78 12.00 17.36 9.15
CA ILE A 78 11.38 18.25 8.14
C ILE A 78 11.16 19.65 8.71
N LEU A 79 10.47 19.71 9.85
CA LEU A 79 10.21 20.97 10.55
C LEU A 79 10.08 20.74 12.06
N ILE A 80 10.17 21.82 12.81
CA ILE A 80 10.00 21.83 14.27
C ILE A 80 8.84 22.75 14.60
N LEU A 81 7.93 22.26 15.43
CA LEU A 81 6.80 22.99 15.97
C LEU A 81 7.15 23.53 17.37
N GLY A 82 6.85 24.78 17.60
CA GLY A 82 6.83 25.38 18.94
C GLY A 82 5.43 25.27 19.54
N ASN A 83 5.34 24.78 20.76
CA ASN A 83 4.10 24.78 21.53
C ASN A 83 4.43 24.98 23.02
N PRO A 84 4.59 26.23 23.49
CA PRO A 84 4.91 26.56 24.87
C PRO A 84 3.88 25.99 25.87
N GLU A 85 2.60 26.05 25.54
CA GLU A 85 1.52 25.57 26.39
C GLU A 85 1.65 24.04 26.63
N LEU A 86 1.94 23.27 25.57
CA LEU A 86 2.21 21.84 25.68
C LEU A 86 3.46 21.59 26.55
N LEU A 87 4.53 22.34 26.36
CA LEU A 87 5.77 22.19 27.13
C LEU A 87 5.52 22.45 28.63
N HIS A 88 4.82 23.52 28.98
CA HIS A 88 4.43 23.80 30.38
C HIS A 88 3.53 22.69 30.94
N SER A 89 2.53 22.23 30.18
CA SER A 89 1.68 21.11 30.61
C SER A 89 2.48 19.84 30.91
N ILE A 90 3.52 19.56 30.10
CA ILE A 90 4.39 18.39 30.31
C ILE A 90 5.29 18.57 31.53
N GLU A 91 5.77 19.79 31.78
CA GLU A 91 6.54 20.15 32.98
C GLU A 91 5.70 19.92 34.24
N ASP A 92 4.48 20.48 34.28
CA ASP A 92 3.52 20.24 35.40
C ASP A 92 3.24 18.74 35.61
N GLU A 93 3.08 17.97 34.54
CA GLU A 93 2.88 16.52 34.61
C GLU A 93 4.12 15.77 35.15
N ASN A 94 5.34 16.23 34.83
CA ASN A 94 6.58 15.67 35.39
C ASN A 94 6.70 15.95 36.88
N ASP A 95 6.39 17.17 37.31
CA ASP A 95 6.40 17.54 38.75
C ASP A 95 5.38 16.69 39.50
N ALA A 96 4.17 16.56 39.01
CA ALA A 96 3.15 15.71 39.61
C ALA A 96 3.56 14.23 39.66
N TRP A 97 4.28 13.75 38.62
CA TRP A 97 4.85 12.40 38.63
C TRP A 97 5.93 12.22 39.71
N GLU A 98 6.86 13.17 39.86
CA GLU A 98 7.89 13.12 40.91
C GLU A 98 7.27 13.10 42.31
N ASP A 99 6.26 13.92 42.57
CA ASP A 99 5.51 13.91 43.80
C ASP A 99 4.82 12.57 44.08
N SER A 100 4.22 11.98 43.05
CA SER A 100 3.60 10.67 43.16
C SER A 100 4.62 9.57 43.44
N GLN A 101 5.82 9.63 42.86
CA GLN A 101 6.90 8.65 43.13
C GLN A 101 7.41 8.75 44.59
N ARG A 102 7.45 9.97 45.17
CA ARG A 102 7.78 10.15 46.59
C ARG A 102 6.74 9.47 47.48
N ARG A 103 5.44 9.74 47.23
CA ARG A 103 4.33 9.12 47.99
C ARG A 103 4.32 7.59 47.86
N TYR A 104 4.56 7.05 46.67
CA TYR A 104 4.62 5.58 46.54
C TYR A 104 5.76 4.95 47.31
N ARG A 105 6.94 5.57 47.40
CA ARG A 105 8.04 5.09 48.20
C ARG A 105 7.71 5.11 49.67
N GLU A 106 7.10 6.16 50.20
CA GLU A 106 6.63 6.25 51.56
C GLU A 106 5.63 5.15 51.91
N GLN A 107 4.62 4.96 51.06
CA GLN A 107 3.64 3.88 51.23
C GLN A 107 4.28 2.49 51.19
N GLU A 108 5.24 2.26 50.35
CA GLU A 108 5.96 0.97 50.26
C GLU A 108 6.71 0.67 51.57
N ILE A 109 7.40 1.66 52.11
CA ILE A 109 8.09 1.52 53.42
C ILE A 109 7.09 1.23 54.53
N GLU A 110 5.99 1.96 54.59
CA GLU A 110 4.91 1.72 55.58
C GLU A 110 4.34 0.31 55.49
N MET A 111 4.05 -0.17 54.27
CA MET A 111 3.54 -1.52 54.00
C MET A 111 4.55 -2.61 54.39
N GLN A 112 5.85 -2.36 54.15
CA GLN A 112 6.92 -3.28 54.62
C GLN A 112 6.98 -3.37 56.14
N GLN A 113 6.93 -2.24 56.85
CA GLN A 113 6.90 -2.20 58.32
C GLN A 113 5.67 -2.93 58.88
N LYS A 114 4.48 -2.65 58.30
CA LYS A 114 3.23 -3.34 58.67
C LYS A 114 3.33 -4.86 58.49
N SER A 115 3.91 -5.30 57.39
CA SER A 115 4.11 -6.74 57.10
C SER A 115 5.01 -7.43 58.14
N ILE A 116 6.06 -6.74 58.63
CA ILE A 116 6.94 -7.25 59.68
C ILE A 116 6.18 -7.38 61.00
N VAL A 117 5.42 -6.36 61.37
CA VAL A 117 4.61 -6.36 62.62
C VAL A 117 3.57 -7.47 62.63
N LEU A 118 2.83 -7.64 61.51
CA LEU A 118 1.85 -8.73 61.37
C LEU A 118 2.49 -10.12 61.47
N ARG A 119 3.68 -10.30 60.90
CA ARG A 119 4.44 -11.55 61.03
C ARG A 119 4.88 -11.82 62.46
N GLN A 120 5.35 -10.81 63.16
CA GLN A 120 5.73 -10.93 64.60
C GLN A 120 4.52 -11.31 65.39
N GLN A 121 3.37 -10.64 65.25
CA GLN A 121 2.15 -10.96 66.02
C GLN A 121 1.65 -12.38 65.69
N ALA A 122 1.78 -12.87 64.48
CA ALA A 122 1.43 -14.24 64.13
C ALA A 122 2.36 -15.27 64.78
N LEU A 123 3.67 -14.96 64.90
CA LEU A 123 4.62 -15.81 65.59
C LEU A 123 4.32 -15.88 67.12
N ASP A 124 3.98 -14.74 67.69
CA ASP A 124 3.62 -14.66 69.15
C ASP A 124 2.32 -15.46 69.39
N ALA A 125 1.29 -15.33 68.56
CA ALA A 125 0.07 -16.10 68.72
C ALA A 125 0.27 -17.62 68.58
N ASN A 126 1.13 -18.06 67.62
CA ASN A 126 1.49 -19.47 67.44
C ASN A 126 2.30 -20.00 68.66
N TYR A 127 3.23 -19.19 69.19
CA TYR A 127 3.99 -19.54 70.41
C TYR A 127 3.05 -19.69 71.61
N GLN A 128 2.10 -18.77 71.81
CA GLN A 128 1.10 -18.87 72.89
C GLN A 128 0.27 -20.16 72.76
N LEU A 129 -0.18 -20.51 71.53
CA LEU A 129 -0.93 -21.73 71.30
C LEU A 129 -0.13 -22.97 71.67
N THR A 130 1.13 -23.06 71.24
CA THR A 130 2.03 -24.18 71.58
C THR A 130 2.27 -24.28 73.07
N SER A 131 2.46 -23.12 73.80
CA SER A 131 2.65 -23.07 75.23
C SER A 131 1.43 -23.60 76.00
N ILE A 132 0.22 -23.21 75.57
CA ILE A 132 -1.06 -23.68 76.16
C ILE A 132 -1.27 -25.17 75.91
N GLU A 133 -0.93 -25.70 74.73
CA GLU A 133 -0.97 -27.13 74.45
C GLU A 133 -0.05 -27.92 75.34
N ASN A 134 1.19 -27.47 75.52
CA ASN A 134 2.15 -28.11 76.46
C ASN A 134 1.67 -28.07 77.89
N SER A 135 1.08 -26.97 78.38
CA SER A 135 0.51 -26.85 79.69
C SER A 135 -0.65 -27.82 79.91
N LEU A 136 -1.54 -28.01 78.95
CA LEU A 136 -2.60 -29.02 79.02
C LEU A 136 -2.02 -30.45 79.06
N LYS A 137 -1.01 -30.71 78.25
CA LYS A 137 -0.34 -32.03 78.21
C LYS A 137 0.26 -32.34 79.57
N GLN A 138 0.93 -31.38 80.22
CA GLN A 138 1.46 -31.53 81.59
C GLN A 138 0.33 -31.79 82.58
N SER A 139 -0.79 -31.05 82.50
CA SER A 139 -1.93 -31.21 83.43
C SER A 139 -2.56 -32.60 83.32
N ARG A 140 -2.62 -33.19 82.09
CA ARG A 140 -3.10 -34.56 81.82
C ARG A 140 -2.15 -35.60 82.41
N GLU A 141 -0.82 -35.42 82.33
CA GLU A 141 0.16 -36.33 82.90
C GLU A 141 0.09 -36.28 84.44
N GLU A 142 -0.01 -35.11 85.03
CA GLU A 142 -0.15 -34.93 86.51
C GLU A 142 -1.42 -35.58 87.05
N TYR A 143 -2.55 -35.55 86.30
CA TYR A 143 -3.78 -36.29 86.59
C TYR A 143 -3.55 -37.81 86.52
N ARG A 144 -2.89 -38.33 85.46
CA ARG A 144 -2.53 -39.74 85.35
C ARG A 144 -1.69 -40.26 86.50
N MET A 145 -0.79 -39.45 87.04
CA MET A 145 0.04 -39.74 88.17
C MET A 145 -0.69 -39.58 89.52
N GLY A 146 -1.98 -39.14 89.54
CA GLY A 146 -2.76 -38.96 90.76
C GLY A 146 -2.40 -37.67 91.51
N ILE A 147 -1.63 -36.74 90.92
CA ILE A 147 -1.19 -35.49 91.53
C ILE A 147 -2.29 -34.42 91.41
N ARG A 148 -3.13 -34.48 90.43
CA ARG A 148 -4.27 -33.54 90.20
C ARG A 148 -5.60 -34.25 90.38
N SER A 149 -6.64 -33.51 90.78
CA SER A 149 -8.01 -33.97 90.82
C SER A 149 -8.65 -33.85 89.40
N LYS A 150 -9.74 -34.64 89.21
CA LYS A 150 -10.51 -34.59 87.96
C LYS A 150 -11.11 -33.17 87.73
N ALA A 151 -11.57 -32.51 88.80
CA ALA A 151 -12.14 -31.17 88.69
C ALA A 151 -11.11 -30.13 88.17
N GLU A 152 -9.85 -30.25 88.64
CA GLU A 152 -8.75 -29.36 88.18
C GLU A 152 -8.36 -29.67 86.73
N LEU A 153 -8.42 -30.92 86.31
CA LEU A 153 -8.19 -31.26 84.88
C LEU A 153 -9.31 -30.70 83.98
N ASP A 154 -10.58 -30.83 84.36
CA ASP A 154 -11.73 -30.27 83.65
C ASP A 154 -11.62 -28.75 83.47
N VAL A 155 -11.16 -28.03 84.48
CA VAL A 155 -10.88 -26.61 84.47
C VAL A 155 -9.75 -26.30 83.41
N ALA A 156 -8.65 -27.07 83.49
CA ALA A 156 -7.53 -26.91 82.57
C ALA A 156 -7.94 -27.14 81.07
N GLU A 157 -8.76 -28.20 80.85
CA GLU A 157 -9.29 -28.48 79.50
C GLU A 157 -10.20 -27.38 78.97
N LYS A 158 -11.13 -26.83 79.81
CA LYS A 158 -11.98 -25.73 79.39
C LYS A 158 -11.19 -24.45 79.16
N ASN A 159 -10.19 -24.18 79.91
CA ASN A 159 -9.29 -23.02 79.73
C ASN A 159 -8.49 -23.18 78.44
N TYR A 160 -7.98 -24.37 78.17
CA TYR A 160 -7.28 -24.67 76.90
C TYR A 160 -8.21 -24.44 75.73
N GLU A 161 -9.43 -24.98 75.68
CA GLU A 161 -10.38 -24.79 74.63
C GLU A 161 -10.71 -23.31 74.35
N TYR A 162 -10.93 -22.55 75.42
CA TYR A 162 -11.16 -21.10 75.31
C TYR A 162 -9.95 -20.37 74.72
N GLN A 163 -8.77 -20.60 75.28
CA GLN A 163 -7.55 -19.96 74.81
C GLN A 163 -7.18 -20.36 73.37
N LYS A 164 -7.39 -21.63 73.04
CA LYS A 164 -7.21 -22.13 71.63
C LYS A 164 -8.11 -21.43 70.67
N LYS A 165 -9.43 -21.32 70.98
CA LYS A 165 -10.37 -20.57 70.09
C LYS A 165 -9.97 -19.11 69.92
N LYS A 166 -9.54 -18.46 71.02
CA LYS A 166 -9.06 -17.08 71.03
C LYS A 166 -7.84 -16.92 70.14
N ALA A 167 -6.83 -17.81 70.26
CA ALA A 167 -5.62 -17.76 69.46
C ALA A 167 -5.91 -18.02 67.94
N LEU A 168 -6.80 -18.97 67.66
CA LEU A 168 -7.22 -19.23 66.25
C LEU A 168 -7.92 -18.04 65.61
N LEU A 169 -8.85 -17.39 66.32
CA LEU A 169 -9.51 -16.17 65.83
C LEU A 169 -8.51 -15.04 65.60
N GLN A 170 -7.53 -14.91 66.49
CA GLN A 170 -6.46 -13.93 66.32
C GLN A 170 -5.61 -14.20 65.09
N LEU A 171 -5.22 -15.47 64.84
CA LEU A 171 -4.48 -15.87 63.63
C LEU A 171 -5.29 -15.66 62.35
N GLU A 172 -6.60 -15.94 62.39
CA GLU A 172 -7.48 -15.66 61.30
C GLU A 172 -7.56 -14.16 60.96
N SER A 173 -7.74 -13.31 62.00
CA SER A 173 -7.70 -11.85 61.84
C SER A 173 -6.40 -11.35 61.24
N LEU A 174 -5.24 -11.84 61.78
CA LEU A 174 -3.92 -11.49 61.21
C LEU A 174 -3.74 -11.97 59.78
N GLY A 175 -4.36 -13.11 59.43
CA GLY A 175 -4.42 -13.61 58.03
C GLY A 175 -5.14 -12.64 57.12
N HIS A 176 -6.31 -12.15 57.54
CA HIS A 176 -7.06 -11.14 56.76
C HIS A 176 -6.30 -9.82 56.62
N ASP A 177 -5.67 -9.35 57.72
CA ASP A 177 -4.84 -8.14 57.68
C ASP A 177 -3.62 -8.29 56.75
N SER A 178 -3.00 -9.47 56.71
CA SER A 178 -1.91 -9.77 55.78
C SER A 178 -2.36 -9.77 54.31
N VAL A 179 -3.52 -10.35 54.03
CA VAL A 179 -4.12 -10.30 52.67
C VAL A 179 -4.43 -8.86 52.29
N SER A 180 -5.03 -8.09 53.18
CA SER A 180 -5.33 -6.66 52.93
C SER A 180 -4.06 -5.85 52.66
N ALA A 181 -2.99 -6.05 53.46
CA ALA A 181 -1.72 -5.37 53.24
C ALA A 181 -1.08 -5.75 51.86
N ARG A 182 -1.22 -7.02 51.46
CA ARG A 182 -0.76 -7.47 50.13
C ARG A 182 -1.53 -6.79 49.03
N LEU A 183 -2.87 -6.77 49.09
CA LEU A 183 -3.71 -6.11 48.08
C LEU A 183 -3.38 -4.60 47.97
N MET A 184 -3.19 -3.92 49.09
CA MET A 184 -2.79 -2.51 49.09
C MET A 184 -1.43 -2.30 48.40
N ARG A 185 -0.48 -3.21 48.57
CA ARG A 185 0.83 -3.16 47.90
C ARG A 185 0.67 -3.37 46.38
N GLU A 186 -0.14 -4.35 45.96
CA GLU A 186 -0.42 -4.60 44.57
C GLU A 186 -1.12 -3.40 43.89
N MET A 187 -2.08 -2.76 44.57
CA MET A 187 -2.72 -1.53 44.11
C MET A 187 -1.73 -0.36 44.00
N ALA A 188 -0.86 -0.17 44.97
CA ALA A 188 0.17 0.87 44.94
C ALA A 188 1.14 0.65 43.74
N ALA A 189 1.57 -0.60 43.52
CA ALA A 189 2.41 -0.96 42.39
C ALA A 189 1.70 -0.69 41.01
N ALA A 190 0.43 -1.06 40.93
CA ALA A 190 -0.37 -0.81 39.73
C ALA A 190 -0.55 0.71 39.44
N ASN A 191 -0.80 1.49 40.46
CA ASN A 191 -0.90 2.95 40.35
C ASN A 191 0.42 3.61 39.93
N ARG A 192 1.55 3.11 40.48
CA ARG A 192 2.88 3.55 40.04
C ARG A 192 3.12 3.26 38.58
N GLU A 193 2.83 2.05 38.10
CA GLU A 193 2.96 1.68 36.70
C GLU A 193 2.08 2.55 35.80
N ALA A 194 0.84 2.85 36.21
CA ALA A 194 -0.04 3.74 35.49
C ALA A 194 0.52 5.16 35.39
N SER A 195 1.11 5.67 36.45
CA SER A 195 1.79 6.98 36.49
C SER A 195 3.01 7.02 35.56
N ASP A 196 3.84 5.97 35.56
CA ASP A 196 5.01 5.85 34.67
C ASP A 196 4.58 5.81 33.20
N LYS A 197 3.52 5.06 32.88
CA LYS A 197 2.94 5.03 31.51
C LYS A 197 2.38 6.40 31.08
N LYS A 198 1.79 7.16 31.99
CA LYS A 198 1.30 8.52 31.72
C LYS A 198 2.46 9.43 31.36
N ARG A 199 3.53 9.45 32.18
CA ARG A 199 4.74 10.23 31.90
C ARG A 199 5.37 9.87 30.55
N ALA A 200 5.49 8.57 30.24
CA ALA A 200 6.05 8.12 28.97
C ALA A 200 5.24 8.63 27.76
N ARG A 201 3.92 8.70 27.89
CA ARG A 201 3.04 9.28 26.84
C ARG A 201 3.27 10.78 26.68
N SER A 202 3.35 11.53 27.78
CA SER A 202 3.64 12.97 27.74
C SER A 202 5.00 13.26 27.11
N ALA A 203 6.04 12.50 27.45
CA ALA A 203 7.35 12.62 26.83
C ALA A 203 7.32 12.28 25.30
N ALA A 204 6.43 11.40 24.86
CA ALA A 204 6.25 11.12 23.45
C ALA A 204 5.64 12.32 22.69
N ARG A 205 4.73 13.07 23.31
CA ARG A 205 4.14 14.29 22.72
C ARG A 205 5.20 15.36 22.41
N THR A 206 6.19 15.54 23.29
CA THR A 206 7.31 16.46 23.02
C THR A 206 8.08 16.05 21.76
N ARG A 207 8.31 14.74 21.57
CA ARG A 207 8.99 14.23 20.35
C ARG A 207 8.18 14.48 19.09
N ASN A 208 6.86 14.49 19.20
CA ASN A 208 5.94 14.73 18.09
C ASN A 208 5.93 16.18 17.60
N LEU A 209 6.49 17.13 18.35
CA LEU A 209 6.73 18.51 17.90
C LEU A 209 7.82 18.55 16.82
N VAL A 210 8.67 17.55 16.72
CA VAL A 210 9.64 17.40 15.61
C VAL A 210 9.01 16.52 14.55
N VAL A 211 8.56 17.15 13.47
CA VAL A 211 8.00 16.42 12.32
C VAL A 211 9.13 15.82 11.50
N ARG A 212 9.11 14.49 11.37
CA ARG A 212 10.15 13.73 10.71
C ARG A 212 9.62 13.00 9.48
N ALA A 213 10.54 12.69 8.55
CA ALA A 213 10.25 11.87 7.39
C ALA A 213 9.92 10.43 7.81
N PRO A 214 8.72 9.90 7.52
CA PRO A 214 8.35 8.52 7.86
C PRO A 214 9.02 7.49 6.96
N VAL A 215 9.55 7.89 5.81
CA VAL A 215 10.25 7.06 4.83
C VAL A 215 11.30 7.86 4.08
N ALA A 216 12.27 7.17 3.49
CA ALA A 216 13.24 7.80 2.59
C ALA A 216 12.58 8.17 1.25
N GLY A 217 12.81 9.41 0.78
CA GLY A 217 12.26 9.91 -0.48
C GLY A 217 12.51 11.40 -0.68
N GLN A 218 11.90 11.95 -1.73
CA GLN A 218 11.97 13.37 -2.02
C GLN A 218 10.78 14.11 -1.42
N LEU A 219 11.02 15.13 -0.61
CA LEU A 219 10.01 16.09 -0.18
C LEU A 219 9.54 16.88 -1.39
N SER A 220 8.32 16.66 -1.85
CA SER A 220 7.83 17.25 -3.09
C SER A 220 6.94 18.46 -2.89
N PHE A 221 6.51 18.68 -1.66
CA PHE A 221 5.64 19.78 -1.31
C PHE A 221 5.68 20.02 0.19
N LEU A 222 5.91 21.27 0.59
CA LEU A 222 5.80 21.75 1.96
C LEU A 222 4.69 22.81 2.01
N ALA A 223 3.60 22.50 2.71
CA ALA A 223 2.36 23.30 2.70
C ALA A 223 2.32 24.37 3.79
N VAL A 224 3.42 24.64 4.46
CA VAL A 224 3.46 25.51 5.65
C VAL A 224 4.58 26.55 5.55
N THR A 225 4.37 27.68 6.25
CA THR A 225 5.33 28.78 6.34
C THR A 225 5.78 28.98 7.78
N LEU A 226 6.95 29.61 7.95
CA LEU A 226 7.50 29.95 9.27
C LEU A 226 6.51 30.81 10.06
N GLY A 227 6.29 30.52 11.32
CA GLY A 227 5.35 31.21 12.19
C GLY A 227 3.87 30.79 12.02
N GLN A 228 3.55 30.01 11.02
CA GLN A 228 2.17 29.53 10.79
C GLN A 228 1.72 28.61 11.93
N GLN A 229 0.50 28.81 12.42
CA GLN A 229 -0.15 27.91 13.38
C GLN A 229 -0.77 26.73 12.65
N VAL A 230 -0.49 25.51 13.12
CA VAL A 230 -1.00 24.24 12.60
C VAL A 230 -1.65 23.42 13.70
N GLY A 231 -2.75 22.75 13.38
CA GLY A 231 -3.41 21.81 14.28
C GLY A 231 -2.83 20.39 14.17
N ALA A 232 -3.14 19.53 15.12
CA ALA A 232 -2.85 18.11 14.99
C ALA A 232 -3.60 17.52 13.78
N GLY A 233 -2.93 16.64 13.00
CA GLY A 233 -3.46 16.05 11.77
C GLY A 233 -3.37 16.93 10.53
N THR A 234 -2.84 18.16 10.65
CA THR A 234 -2.65 19.04 9.48
C THR A 234 -1.59 18.48 8.56
N LYS A 235 -1.91 18.37 7.27
CA LYS A 235 -0.96 18.00 6.24
C LYS A 235 0.08 19.11 6.07
N VAL A 236 1.34 18.77 6.29
CA VAL A 236 2.46 19.73 6.17
C VAL A 236 3.35 19.47 4.96
N GLY A 237 3.27 18.26 4.37
CA GLY A 237 4.07 17.97 3.20
C GLY A 237 3.73 16.63 2.56
N GLU A 238 4.45 16.30 1.49
CA GLU A 238 4.40 15.01 0.79
C GLU A 238 5.80 14.51 0.47
N ILE A 239 6.03 13.22 0.72
CA ILE A 239 7.27 12.54 0.35
C ILE A 239 6.97 11.55 -0.78
N LYS A 240 7.69 11.68 -1.89
CA LYS A 240 7.63 10.77 -3.04
C LYS A 240 8.78 9.76 -2.96
N ILE A 241 8.45 8.48 -3.03
CA ILE A 241 9.47 7.42 -3.07
C ILE A 241 10.10 7.40 -4.45
N MET A 242 11.40 7.73 -4.53
CA MET A 242 12.15 7.91 -5.78
C MET A 242 12.87 6.65 -6.25
N LYS A 243 12.77 5.54 -5.51
CA LYS A 243 13.45 4.27 -5.87
C LYS A 243 12.73 3.49 -6.95
N GLN A 244 11.42 3.65 -7.08
CA GLN A 244 10.59 2.95 -8.05
C GLN A 244 9.54 3.89 -8.62
N PHE A 245 9.24 3.68 -9.91
CA PHE A 245 8.25 4.47 -10.63
C PHE A 245 7.20 3.56 -11.26
N LYS A 246 6.02 4.11 -11.45
CA LYS A 246 4.96 3.54 -12.27
C LYS A 246 4.61 4.48 -13.40
N ILE A 247 4.07 3.96 -14.46
CA ILE A 247 3.48 4.76 -15.53
C ILE A 247 1.97 4.64 -15.42
N LYS A 248 1.30 5.78 -15.28
CA LYS A 248 -0.16 5.84 -15.33
C LYS A 248 -0.57 6.17 -16.74
N ALA A 249 -1.36 5.30 -17.38
CA ALA A 249 -1.91 5.48 -18.71
C ALA A 249 -3.44 5.49 -18.67
N SER A 250 -4.04 6.30 -19.54
CA SER A 250 -5.49 6.40 -19.69
C SER A 250 -5.88 5.80 -21.03
N LEU A 251 -6.72 4.76 -21.01
CA LEU A 251 -7.13 3.98 -22.17
C LEU A 251 -8.60 4.24 -22.52
N ASN A 252 -8.95 4.07 -23.81
CA ASN A 252 -10.33 4.15 -24.23
C ASN A 252 -11.15 2.98 -23.67
N GLU A 253 -12.42 3.25 -23.29
CA GLU A 253 -13.36 2.27 -22.72
C GLU A 253 -13.51 1.00 -23.57
N PHE A 254 -13.31 1.10 -24.89
CA PHE A 254 -13.36 -0.05 -25.80
C PHE A 254 -12.45 -1.22 -25.41
N TYR A 255 -11.36 -0.94 -24.69
CA TYR A 255 -10.38 -1.95 -24.29
C TYR A 255 -10.60 -2.49 -22.88
N ILE A 256 -11.64 -2.05 -22.15
CA ILE A 256 -11.80 -2.36 -20.71
C ILE A 256 -11.89 -3.86 -20.43
N ASP A 257 -12.59 -4.60 -21.30
CA ASP A 257 -12.76 -6.06 -21.14
C ASP A 257 -11.52 -6.86 -21.55
N ARG A 258 -10.57 -6.22 -22.23
CA ARG A 258 -9.35 -6.86 -22.76
C ARG A 258 -8.12 -6.53 -21.95
N ILE A 259 -8.18 -5.51 -21.11
CA ILE A 259 -7.07 -5.07 -20.26
C ILE A 259 -7.21 -5.67 -18.86
N ALA A 260 -6.23 -6.48 -18.47
CA ALA A 260 -6.20 -7.14 -17.17
C ALA A 260 -4.86 -6.93 -16.48
N ASN A 261 -4.86 -7.10 -15.14
CA ASN A 261 -3.63 -7.08 -14.37
C ASN A 261 -2.70 -8.20 -14.82
N GLY A 262 -1.41 -7.89 -14.93
CA GLY A 262 -0.39 -8.84 -15.35
C GLY A 262 -0.09 -8.84 -16.85
N LEU A 263 -0.90 -8.18 -17.70
CA LEU A 263 -0.60 -8.08 -19.13
C LEU A 263 0.79 -7.47 -19.35
N PRO A 264 1.57 -8.06 -20.28
CA PRO A 264 2.88 -7.55 -20.64
C PRO A 264 2.75 -6.20 -21.35
N ALA A 265 3.71 -5.35 -21.11
CA ALA A 265 3.84 -4.06 -21.76
C ALA A 265 5.31 -3.69 -21.89
N SER A 266 5.60 -2.69 -22.68
CA SER A 266 6.96 -2.17 -22.83
C SER A 266 6.98 -0.67 -23.05
N VAL A 267 8.07 -0.05 -22.67
CA VAL A 267 8.39 1.36 -22.97
C VAL A 267 9.67 1.42 -23.77
N ARG A 268 9.63 2.10 -24.89
CA ARG A 268 10.85 2.43 -25.65
C ARG A 268 11.35 3.80 -25.23
N TYR A 269 12.57 3.84 -24.72
CA TYR A 269 13.27 5.09 -24.39
C TYR A 269 14.65 5.10 -25.02
N GLN A 270 14.93 6.08 -25.87
CA GLN A 270 16.06 6.08 -26.77
C GLN A 270 16.05 4.82 -27.64
N GLU A 271 17.09 4.03 -27.70
CA GLU A 271 17.14 2.79 -28.47
C GLU A 271 16.87 1.52 -27.66
N LYS A 272 16.59 1.67 -26.34
CA LYS A 272 16.38 0.55 -25.42
C LYS A 272 14.90 0.37 -25.11
N THR A 273 14.46 -0.87 -25.06
CA THR A 273 13.10 -1.25 -24.64
C THR A 273 13.12 -1.77 -23.21
N TYR A 274 12.27 -1.21 -22.37
CA TYR A 274 12.16 -1.57 -20.95
C TYR A 274 10.86 -2.35 -20.74
N PRO A 275 10.94 -3.60 -20.24
CA PRO A 275 9.76 -4.41 -20.02
C PRO A 275 8.96 -3.91 -18.81
N MET A 276 7.65 -3.93 -18.97
CA MET A 276 6.68 -3.53 -17.97
C MET A 276 5.54 -4.55 -17.88
N ARG A 277 4.72 -4.40 -16.87
CA ARG A 277 3.45 -5.12 -16.76
C ARG A 277 2.37 -4.20 -16.17
N ILE A 278 1.13 -4.47 -16.51
CA ILE A 278 -0.01 -3.82 -15.85
C ILE A 278 -0.09 -4.32 -14.41
N SER A 279 0.03 -3.42 -13.45
CA SER A 279 -0.06 -3.72 -12.03
C SER A 279 -1.46 -3.50 -11.46
N GLN A 280 -2.19 -2.54 -12.05
CA GLN A 280 -3.52 -2.19 -11.58
C GLN A 280 -4.34 -1.60 -12.73
N VAL A 281 -5.58 -2.06 -12.85
CA VAL A 281 -6.62 -1.46 -13.70
C VAL A 281 -7.68 -0.85 -12.78
N VAL A 282 -8.05 0.40 -13.04
CA VAL A 282 -9.15 1.07 -12.34
C VAL A 282 -10.42 0.87 -13.19
N PRO A 283 -11.39 0.04 -12.78
CA PRO A 283 -12.53 -0.34 -13.61
C PRO A 283 -13.64 0.74 -13.63
N GLU A 284 -13.26 1.99 -13.46
CA GLU A 284 -14.16 3.14 -13.51
C GLU A 284 -13.92 3.91 -14.81
N VAL A 285 -14.95 3.97 -15.68
CA VAL A 285 -14.90 4.74 -16.91
C VAL A 285 -15.31 6.19 -16.64
N LYS A 286 -14.42 7.12 -16.96
CA LYS A 286 -14.68 8.57 -16.94
C LYS A 286 -14.35 9.15 -18.30
N GLU A 287 -15.23 9.95 -18.87
CA GLU A 287 -15.04 10.58 -20.19
C GLU A 287 -14.61 9.58 -21.29
N LYS A 288 -15.22 8.39 -21.30
CA LYS A 288 -14.91 7.27 -22.23
C LYS A 288 -13.49 6.73 -22.10
N LYS A 289 -12.87 6.91 -20.94
CA LYS A 289 -11.53 6.41 -20.64
C LYS A 289 -11.51 5.74 -19.26
N PHE A 290 -10.58 4.82 -19.08
CA PHE A 290 -10.24 4.22 -17.79
C PHE A 290 -8.73 4.24 -17.58
N ASP A 291 -8.32 4.25 -16.32
CA ASP A 291 -6.92 4.36 -15.95
C ASP A 291 -6.30 2.99 -15.66
N CYS A 292 -5.07 2.79 -16.11
CA CYS A 292 -4.24 1.68 -15.67
C CYS A 292 -2.88 2.16 -15.19
N SER A 293 -2.28 1.40 -14.28
CA SER A 293 -0.92 1.61 -13.79
C SER A 293 -0.03 0.47 -14.23
N LEU A 294 1.14 0.82 -14.76
CA LEU A 294 2.14 -0.13 -15.22
C LEU A 294 3.41 0.03 -14.39
N VAL A 295 4.05 -1.08 -14.07
CA VAL A 295 5.31 -1.11 -13.32
C VAL A 295 6.40 -1.79 -14.15
N PHE A 296 7.63 -1.34 -13.98
CA PHE A 296 8.79 -1.98 -14.59
C PHE A 296 9.00 -3.36 -13.98
N THR A 297 9.29 -4.36 -14.81
CA THR A 297 9.57 -5.73 -14.36
C THR A 297 11.06 -6.06 -14.29
N GLY A 298 11.91 -5.15 -14.73
CA GLY A 298 13.36 -5.23 -14.72
C GLY A 298 13.99 -3.87 -14.51
N GLU A 299 15.03 -3.60 -15.26
CA GLU A 299 15.67 -2.28 -15.26
C GLU A 299 14.70 -1.18 -15.72
N MET A 300 14.92 0.03 -15.23
CA MET A 300 14.20 1.22 -15.66
C MET A 300 15.18 2.25 -16.23
N PRO A 301 14.72 3.23 -17.04
CA PRO A 301 15.58 4.29 -17.55
C PRO A 301 16.26 5.07 -16.40
N GLU A 302 17.57 5.28 -16.49
CA GLU A 302 18.35 6.01 -15.46
C GLU A 302 17.87 7.45 -15.26
N ASN A 303 17.42 8.11 -16.35
CA ASN A 303 16.95 9.50 -16.34
C ASN A 303 15.43 9.61 -16.35
N ILE A 304 14.73 8.69 -15.67
CA ILE A 304 13.29 8.76 -15.51
C ILE A 304 12.92 9.96 -14.62
N ARG A 305 11.91 10.75 -15.02
CA ARG A 305 11.46 11.92 -14.26
C ARG A 305 9.95 11.88 -14.08
N ILE A 306 9.49 12.19 -12.88
CA ILE A 306 8.06 12.32 -12.57
C ILE A 306 7.44 13.38 -13.48
N GLY A 307 6.22 13.10 -13.97
CA GLY A 307 5.46 13.97 -14.86
C GLY A 307 5.84 13.86 -16.33
N LYS A 308 6.92 13.15 -16.68
CA LYS A 308 7.29 12.93 -18.08
C LYS A 308 6.37 11.89 -18.72
N SER A 309 5.93 12.16 -19.96
CA SER A 309 5.15 11.21 -20.75
C SER A 309 6.06 10.25 -21.52
N TYR A 310 5.63 9.01 -21.58
CA TYR A 310 6.26 7.96 -22.38
C TYR A 310 5.20 7.23 -23.20
N ARG A 311 5.58 6.80 -24.41
CA ARG A 311 4.76 5.90 -25.22
C ARG A 311 4.95 4.47 -24.71
N VAL A 312 3.86 3.87 -24.27
CA VAL A 312 3.79 2.52 -23.74
C VAL A 312 3.10 1.63 -24.75
N GLN A 313 3.68 0.48 -25.06
CA GLN A 313 3.07 -0.57 -25.85
C GLN A 313 2.51 -1.63 -24.89
N ILE A 314 1.20 -1.86 -24.92
CA ILE A 314 0.52 -2.89 -24.13
C ILE A 314 0.16 -4.04 -25.05
N GLU A 315 0.64 -5.24 -24.75
CA GLU A 315 0.37 -6.43 -25.53
C GLU A 315 -1.01 -7.01 -25.15
N LEU A 316 -1.89 -7.15 -26.16
CA LEU A 316 -3.28 -7.61 -25.98
C LEU A 316 -3.48 -9.11 -26.26
N GLY A 317 -2.46 -9.77 -26.78
CA GLY A 317 -2.52 -11.18 -27.14
C GLY A 317 -1.15 -11.82 -27.25
N ASN A 318 -1.13 -13.13 -27.40
CA ASN A 318 0.10 -13.89 -27.62
C ASN A 318 0.68 -13.62 -29.00
N LYS A 319 1.98 -13.80 -29.12
CA LYS A 319 2.72 -13.78 -30.37
C LYS A 319 2.36 -15.01 -31.18
N GLU A 320 1.79 -14.82 -32.36
CA GLU A 320 1.39 -15.90 -33.27
C GLU A 320 1.89 -15.63 -34.68
N ARG A 321 2.23 -16.69 -35.39
CA ARG A 321 2.65 -16.58 -36.78
C ARG A 321 1.44 -16.62 -37.70
N THR A 322 1.12 -15.49 -38.34
CA THR A 322 -0.06 -15.31 -39.18
C THR A 322 0.26 -14.51 -40.41
N LEU A 323 -0.66 -14.51 -41.38
CA LEU A 323 -0.56 -13.71 -42.60
C LEU A 323 -0.88 -12.25 -42.27
N VAL A 324 0.06 -11.35 -42.54
CA VAL A 324 -0.11 -9.92 -42.28
C VAL A 324 0.20 -9.07 -43.50
N ILE A 325 -0.48 -7.93 -43.58
CA ILE A 325 -0.16 -6.83 -44.47
C ILE A 325 0.07 -5.55 -43.67
N PRO A 326 0.86 -4.58 -44.18
CA PRO A 326 0.95 -3.26 -43.54
C PRO A 326 -0.43 -2.57 -43.58
N ARG A 327 -0.66 -1.78 -42.56
CA ARG A 327 -1.84 -0.94 -42.45
C ARG A 327 -1.75 0.21 -43.47
N GLY A 328 -2.85 0.55 -44.10
CA GLY A 328 -2.91 1.60 -45.11
C GLY A 328 -4.31 2.15 -45.32
N ASP A 329 -4.45 3.04 -46.31
CA ASP A 329 -5.70 3.77 -46.60
C ASP A 329 -6.87 2.87 -46.98
N PHE A 330 -6.60 1.64 -47.46
CA PHE A 330 -7.66 0.68 -47.78
C PHE A 330 -8.60 0.43 -46.60
N LEU A 331 -8.07 0.45 -45.37
CA LEU A 331 -8.87 0.23 -44.18
C LEU A 331 -9.94 1.30 -43.97
N SER A 332 -9.58 2.56 -44.16
CA SER A 332 -10.51 3.69 -43.98
C SER A 332 -11.52 3.75 -45.10
N THR A 333 -11.12 3.36 -46.33
CA THR A 333 -11.96 3.45 -47.54
C THR A 333 -12.88 2.24 -47.71
N THR A 334 -12.39 1.03 -47.41
CA THR A 334 -13.13 -0.23 -47.63
C THR A 334 -13.71 -0.85 -46.37
N GLY A 335 -13.36 -0.30 -45.19
CA GLY A 335 -13.70 -0.92 -43.91
C GLY A 335 -12.97 -2.25 -43.68
N GLY A 336 -11.93 -2.57 -44.47
CA GLY A 336 -11.21 -3.85 -44.36
C GLY A 336 -11.94 -5.03 -45.01
N LEU A 337 -13.00 -4.80 -45.78
CA LEU A 337 -13.81 -5.85 -46.42
C LEU A 337 -13.23 -6.34 -47.74
N TRP A 338 -12.47 -5.52 -48.41
CA TRP A 338 -11.83 -5.88 -49.70
C TRP A 338 -10.56 -5.06 -49.93
N ILE A 339 -9.67 -5.58 -50.77
CA ILE A 339 -8.41 -4.96 -51.14
C ILE A 339 -8.13 -5.23 -52.65
N TYR A 340 -7.32 -4.37 -53.26
CA TYR A 340 -6.85 -4.63 -54.61
C TYR A 340 -5.62 -5.54 -54.57
N LYS A 341 -5.74 -6.73 -55.20
CA LYS A 341 -4.66 -7.69 -55.38
C LYS A 341 -4.08 -7.57 -56.78
N LEU A 342 -2.77 -7.43 -56.91
CA LEU A 342 -2.06 -7.36 -58.16
C LEU A 342 -1.92 -8.75 -58.81
N ASP A 343 -1.99 -8.78 -60.13
CA ASP A 343 -1.60 -9.92 -60.93
C ASP A 343 -0.08 -10.15 -60.89
N ALA A 344 0.38 -11.31 -61.35
CA ALA A 344 1.78 -11.71 -61.28
C ALA A 344 2.73 -10.74 -62.03
N ASP A 345 2.28 -10.13 -63.09
CA ASP A 345 3.04 -9.15 -63.87
C ASP A 345 2.94 -7.71 -63.34
N GLY A 346 2.04 -7.46 -62.39
CA GLY A 346 1.85 -6.16 -61.73
C GLY A 346 1.13 -5.13 -62.58
N SER A 347 0.61 -5.49 -63.77
CA SER A 347 -0.06 -4.57 -64.69
C SER A 347 -1.52 -4.34 -64.38
N ARG A 348 -2.16 -5.26 -63.63
CA ARG A 348 -3.57 -5.24 -63.27
C ARG A 348 -3.77 -5.54 -61.80
N ALA A 349 -4.69 -4.83 -61.16
CA ALA A 349 -5.15 -5.10 -59.83
C ALA A 349 -6.64 -5.43 -59.80
N VAL A 350 -7.01 -6.48 -59.09
CA VAL A 350 -8.39 -7.00 -59.02
C VAL A 350 -8.89 -6.84 -57.56
N LYS A 351 -10.11 -6.32 -57.45
CA LYS A 351 -10.82 -6.21 -56.21
C LYS A 351 -11.04 -7.61 -55.60
N THR A 352 -10.43 -7.88 -54.49
CA THR A 352 -10.47 -9.17 -53.80
C THR A 352 -11.08 -9.00 -52.42
N GLU A 353 -12.12 -9.76 -52.11
CA GLU A 353 -12.70 -9.79 -50.75
C GLU A 353 -11.70 -10.40 -49.79
N ILE A 354 -11.59 -9.78 -48.61
CA ILE A 354 -10.71 -10.21 -47.57
C ILE A 354 -11.47 -10.22 -46.21
N GLU A 355 -11.03 -11.06 -45.35
CA GLU A 355 -11.46 -11.05 -43.97
C GLU A 355 -10.25 -10.64 -43.10
N THR A 356 -10.39 -9.53 -42.38
CA THR A 356 -9.35 -8.99 -41.53
C THR A 356 -9.54 -9.46 -40.09
N GLY A 357 -8.44 -9.80 -39.42
CA GLY A 357 -8.42 -10.21 -38.03
C GLY A 357 -7.92 -9.12 -37.07
N ARG A 358 -7.03 -9.50 -36.17
CA ARG A 358 -6.38 -8.61 -35.24
C ARG A 358 -5.53 -7.55 -35.91
N GLN A 359 -5.37 -6.40 -35.28
CA GLN A 359 -4.58 -5.31 -35.82
C GLN A 359 -3.69 -4.67 -34.78
N ASN A 360 -2.58 -4.10 -35.23
CA ASN A 360 -1.75 -3.20 -34.45
C ASN A 360 -1.50 -1.89 -35.22
N PRO A 361 -0.84 -0.88 -34.71
CA PRO A 361 -0.61 0.37 -35.40
C PRO A 361 0.07 0.24 -36.80
N ASN A 362 0.82 -0.83 -37.04
CA ASN A 362 1.63 -1.00 -38.23
C ASN A 362 1.08 -2.05 -39.20
N GLN A 363 0.37 -3.06 -38.72
CA GLN A 363 -0.01 -4.25 -39.50
C GLN A 363 -1.42 -4.73 -39.14
N ILE A 364 -2.02 -5.46 -40.09
CA ILE A 364 -3.31 -6.12 -39.93
C ILE A 364 -3.19 -7.59 -40.34
N GLU A 365 -3.78 -8.46 -39.54
CA GLU A 365 -3.91 -9.89 -39.80
C GLU A 365 -4.96 -10.14 -40.89
N ILE A 366 -4.66 -11.04 -41.82
CA ILE A 366 -5.59 -11.50 -42.86
C ILE A 366 -5.97 -12.94 -42.53
N LEU A 367 -7.26 -13.16 -42.30
CA LEU A 367 -7.83 -14.48 -41.99
C LEU A 367 -8.15 -15.25 -43.27
N SER A 368 -8.65 -14.54 -44.32
CA SER A 368 -8.98 -15.14 -45.61
C SER A 368 -8.88 -14.13 -46.75
N GLY A 369 -8.84 -14.62 -48.03
CA GLY A 369 -8.83 -13.81 -49.23
C GLY A 369 -7.44 -13.60 -49.86
N LEU A 370 -6.35 -13.69 -49.10
CA LEU A 370 -4.98 -13.54 -49.60
C LEU A 370 -4.12 -14.77 -49.28
N LYS A 371 -3.02 -14.91 -50.02
CA LYS A 371 -1.96 -15.92 -49.74
C LYS A 371 -0.62 -15.23 -49.53
N ALA A 372 0.28 -15.92 -48.83
CA ALA A 372 1.64 -15.43 -48.64
C ALA A 372 2.30 -15.19 -50.03
N GLY A 373 2.89 -14.00 -50.19
CA GLY A 373 3.49 -13.54 -51.41
C GLY A 373 2.56 -12.73 -52.36
N ASP A 374 1.25 -12.68 -52.09
CA ASP A 374 0.34 -11.83 -52.83
C ASP A 374 0.70 -10.36 -52.67
N ARG A 375 0.79 -9.63 -53.78
CA ARG A 375 1.02 -8.19 -53.79
C ARG A 375 -0.32 -7.45 -53.78
N VAL A 376 -0.42 -6.44 -52.92
CA VAL A 376 -1.67 -5.70 -52.67
C VAL A 376 -1.41 -4.19 -52.65
N ILE A 377 -2.44 -3.42 -52.98
CA ILE A 377 -2.44 -1.96 -52.92
C ILE A 377 -2.98 -1.56 -51.53
N ILE A 378 -2.18 -0.87 -50.74
CA ILE A 378 -2.56 -0.43 -49.42
C ILE A 378 -2.83 1.08 -49.30
N GLY A 379 -2.32 1.88 -50.25
CA GLY A 379 -2.49 3.34 -50.30
C GLY A 379 -3.11 3.83 -51.63
N ASP A 380 -3.23 5.15 -51.78
CA ASP A 380 -3.74 5.83 -53.00
C ASP A 380 -5.18 5.43 -53.43
N TYR A 381 -6.01 4.94 -52.48
CA TYR A 381 -7.37 4.46 -52.76
C TYR A 381 -8.29 5.54 -53.35
N ASP A 382 -8.05 6.82 -53.09
CA ASP A 382 -8.79 7.94 -53.69
C ASP A 382 -8.68 7.99 -55.22
N LYS A 383 -7.61 7.42 -55.79
CA LYS A 383 -7.36 7.38 -57.22
C LYS A 383 -7.99 6.17 -57.95
N LEU A 384 -8.47 5.18 -57.18
CA LEU A 384 -8.89 3.87 -57.69
C LEU A 384 -10.41 3.75 -57.97
N ASN A 385 -11.19 4.77 -57.66
CA ASN A 385 -12.63 4.93 -57.96
C ASN A 385 -13.54 3.72 -57.59
N GLY A 386 -13.03 2.72 -56.86
CA GLY A 386 -13.81 1.55 -56.41
C GLY A 386 -14.22 0.55 -57.52
N GLU A 387 -13.62 0.62 -58.69
CA GLU A 387 -13.89 -0.29 -59.82
C GLU A 387 -13.45 -1.74 -59.50
N ASN A 388 -14.02 -2.74 -60.18
CA ASN A 388 -13.69 -4.14 -59.94
C ASN A 388 -12.28 -4.52 -60.41
N GLU A 389 -11.77 -3.83 -61.44
CA GLU A 389 -10.43 -4.01 -62.01
C GLU A 389 -9.79 -2.67 -62.30
N VAL A 390 -8.51 -2.53 -62.02
CA VAL A 390 -7.74 -1.31 -62.27
C VAL A 390 -6.45 -1.68 -63.00
N TYR A 391 -6.13 -0.97 -64.10
CA TYR A 391 -4.89 -1.15 -64.83
C TYR A 391 -3.84 -0.15 -64.33
N ILE A 392 -2.67 -0.67 -64.05
CA ILE A 392 -1.56 0.09 -63.48
C ILE A 392 -0.56 0.40 -64.58
N LYS A 393 -0.08 1.63 -64.62
CA LYS A 393 0.85 2.09 -65.69
C LYS A 393 2.25 2.33 -65.05
#